data_57e3be97a93fe50833cbc2d988510241
#
_entry.id   57e3be97a93fe50833cbc2d988510241
#
_cell.length_a   1.000
_cell.length_b   1.000
_cell.length_c   1.000
_cell.angle_alpha   90.00
_cell.angle_beta   90.00
_cell.angle_gamma   90.00
#
_symmetry.space_group_name_H-M   'P 1'
#
loop_
_entity.id
_entity.type
_entity.pdbx_description
1 polymer ?
#
loop_
_entity_poly.entity_id
_entity_poly.type
_entity_poly.pdbx_seq_one_letter_code
_entity_poly.pdbx_strand_id
1 'polypeptide(L)'
;IYAVGQEQSNHFRQLKAVLKKMGFDWSDDMVHVDFGLVTKNRQKLSTRKGNIILLEPTLQEAISRAKAQIEEKNPELENKEEVAHAVGVGAVKFYDLKTDRRNGYDFDLEAMVSFEGETGPYVQYAYARIQSILRKANFTPSTDATYSLSDPESWEIIKLLQDFSRVVKRAAENYDPSLIAKYAINLAQAFNKYYAHTRILDESPERESRLALSYSTAVVLKEALRLLGVDAPEKM
;
A
#
# COMPACT_ATOMS: atom_id res chain seq x y z
N ILE A 1 -15.13 8.65 15.34
CA ILE A 1 -14.61 9.02 14.00
C ILE A 1 -15.75 8.91 13.00
N TYR A 2 -15.92 9.94 12.16
CA TYR A 2 -16.91 10.02 11.08
C TYR A 2 -16.18 10.22 9.75
N ALA A 3 -16.09 9.18 8.93
CA ALA A 3 -15.54 9.26 7.58
C ALA A 3 -16.65 9.70 6.62
N VAL A 4 -16.68 10.98 6.28
CA VAL A 4 -17.75 11.61 5.48
C VAL A 4 -17.14 12.67 4.56
N GLY A 5 -17.73 12.85 3.37
CA GLY A 5 -17.25 13.81 2.37
C GLY A 5 -17.06 15.23 2.91
N GLN A 6 -16.06 15.92 2.41
CA GLN A 6 -15.66 17.26 2.88
C GLN A 6 -16.78 18.32 2.77
N GLU A 7 -17.77 18.10 1.92
CA GLU A 7 -18.92 18.99 1.79
C GLU A 7 -19.73 19.09 3.08
N GLN A 8 -19.63 18.09 3.99
CA GLN A 8 -20.32 18.05 5.28
C GLN A 8 -19.51 18.69 6.43
N SER A 9 -18.35 19.28 6.18
CA SER A 9 -17.46 19.83 7.23
C SER A 9 -18.16 20.91 8.09
N ASN A 10 -18.98 21.76 7.46
CA ASN A 10 -19.76 22.75 8.19
C ASN A 10 -20.81 22.10 9.10
N HIS A 11 -21.48 21.06 8.62
CA HIS A 11 -22.47 20.31 9.40
C HIS A 11 -21.82 19.71 10.66
N PHE A 12 -20.67 19.06 10.53
CA PHE A 12 -19.98 18.47 11.69
C PHE A 12 -19.49 19.52 12.69
N ARG A 13 -19.04 20.70 12.23
CA ARG A 13 -18.71 21.81 13.12
C ARG A 13 -19.92 22.30 13.92
N GLN A 14 -21.07 22.46 13.25
CA GLN A 14 -22.32 22.87 13.88
C GLN A 14 -22.83 21.80 14.86
N LEU A 15 -22.85 20.54 14.46
CA LEU A 15 -23.25 19.42 15.30
C LEU A 15 -22.42 19.38 16.59
N LYS A 16 -21.09 19.43 16.49
CA LYS A 16 -20.19 19.48 17.63
C LYS A 16 -20.50 20.64 18.59
N ALA A 17 -20.73 21.84 18.04
CA ALA A 17 -21.08 23.03 18.84
C ALA A 17 -22.43 22.88 19.55
N VAL A 18 -23.42 22.27 18.88
CA VAL A 18 -24.76 22.03 19.50
C VAL A 18 -24.64 21.01 20.63
N LEU A 19 -23.95 19.89 20.40
CA LEU A 19 -23.75 18.85 21.42
C LEU A 19 -23.02 19.42 22.65
N LYS A 20 -22.02 20.24 22.43
CA LYS A 20 -21.33 20.94 23.53
C LYS A 20 -22.25 21.83 24.34
N LYS A 21 -23.13 22.59 23.68
CA LYS A 21 -24.15 23.42 24.36
C LYS A 21 -25.21 22.60 25.10
N MET A 22 -25.46 21.36 24.65
CA MET A 22 -26.35 20.42 25.33
C MET A 22 -25.69 19.73 26.54
N GLY A 23 -24.41 20.02 26.84
CA GLY A 23 -23.69 19.48 27.98
C GLY A 23 -23.04 18.11 27.74
N PHE A 24 -22.81 17.68 26.49
CA PHE A 24 -22.11 16.46 26.16
C PHE A 24 -20.60 16.71 26.09
N ASP A 25 -19.86 16.37 27.14
CA ASP A 25 -18.42 16.63 27.28
C ASP A 25 -17.59 15.91 26.20
N TRP A 26 -18.04 14.73 25.77
CA TRP A 26 -17.38 13.97 24.69
C TRP A 26 -17.49 14.61 23.30
N SER A 27 -18.25 15.68 23.15
CA SER A 27 -18.43 16.36 21.86
C SER A 27 -17.10 16.83 21.25
N ASP A 28 -16.10 17.15 22.09
CA ASP A 28 -14.77 17.57 21.62
C ASP A 28 -13.94 16.40 21.06
N ASP A 29 -14.27 15.16 21.41
CA ASP A 29 -13.61 13.94 20.90
C ASP A 29 -14.12 13.51 19.52
N MET A 30 -15.20 14.14 19.02
CA MET A 30 -15.71 13.86 17.69
C MET A 30 -14.71 14.29 16.61
N VAL A 31 -14.32 13.35 15.76
CA VAL A 31 -13.43 13.61 14.64
C VAL A 31 -14.17 13.38 13.32
N HIS A 32 -14.22 14.43 12.49
CA HIS A 32 -14.65 14.33 11.09
C HIS A 32 -13.41 14.06 10.21
N VAL A 33 -13.31 12.84 9.70
CA VAL A 33 -12.30 12.46 8.71
C VAL A 33 -12.91 12.73 7.35
N ASP A 34 -12.66 13.93 6.84
CA ASP A 34 -13.18 14.40 5.57
C ASP A 34 -12.43 13.80 4.38
N PHE A 35 -13.13 13.54 3.27
CA PHE A 35 -12.52 13.06 2.04
C PHE A 35 -13.05 13.79 0.79
N GLY A 36 -12.22 13.85 -0.24
CA GLY A 36 -12.53 14.44 -1.53
C GLY A 36 -13.40 13.54 -2.41
N LEU A 37 -13.72 14.03 -3.61
CA LEU A 37 -14.59 13.33 -4.54
C LEU A 37 -13.79 12.45 -5.49
N VAL A 38 -14.34 11.27 -5.78
CA VAL A 38 -13.93 10.47 -6.92
C VAL A 38 -14.69 10.95 -8.17
N THR A 39 -13.96 11.21 -9.25
CA THR A 39 -14.52 11.59 -10.56
C THR A 39 -14.25 10.49 -11.57
N LYS A 40 -14.93 10.53 -12.72
CA LYS A 40 -14.60 9.72 -13.89
C LYS A 40 -14.58 10.63 -15.11
N ASN A 41 -13.48 10.64 -15.84
CA ASN A 41 -13.26 11.56 -16.95
C ASN A 41 -13.47 13.03 -16.53
N ARG A 42 -12.99 13.37 -15.31
CA ARG A 42 -13.15 14.69 -14.66
C ARG A 42 -14.60 15.11 -14.41
N GLN A 43 -15.53 14.18 -14.48
CA GLN A 43 -16.94 14.42 -14.19
C GLN A 43 -17.32 13.82 -12.83
N LYS A 44 -18.09 14.59 -12.04
CA LYS A 44 -18.62 14.13 -10.76
C LYS A 44 -19.54 12.93 -10.98
N LEU A 45 -19.34 11.86 -10.19
CA LEU A 45 -20.25 10.72 -10.15
C LEU A 45 -21.60 11.16 -9.58
N SER A 46 -22.68 10.75 -10.20
CA SER A 46 -24.04 11.15 -9.81
C SER A 46 -25.05 10.04 -10.13
N THR A 47 -25.70 9.54 -9.11
CA THR A 47 -26.79 8.57 -9.24
C THR A 47 -27.96 9.13 -10.05
N ARG A 48 -28.28 10.42 -9.88
CA ARG A 48 -29.38 11.09 -10.58
C ARG A 48 -29.16 11.22 -12.08
N LYS A 49 -27.88 11.28 -12.52
CA LYS A 49 -27.48 11.39 -13.92
C LYS A 49 -27.11 10.04 -14.55
N GLY A 50 -27.24 8.93 -13.80
CA GLY A 50 -26.85 7.60 -14.26
C GLY A 50 -25.33 7.41 -14.42
N ASN A 51 -24.52 8.40 -14.02
CA ASN A 51 -23.05 8.29 -14.06
C ASN A 51 -22.57 7.79 -12.69
N ILE A 52 -22.60 6.48 -12.54
CA ILE A 52 -22.15 5.80 -11.31
C ILE A 52 -21.12 4.73 -11.66
N ILE A 53 -20.22 4.47 -10.73
CA ILE A 53 -19.32 3.32 -10.74
C ILE A 53 -19.78 2.41 -9.60
N LEU A 54 -20.17 1.20 -9.95
CA LEU A 54 -20.54 0.19 -8.98
C LEU A 54 -19.29 -0.54 -8.49
N LEU A 55 -19.17 -0.71 -7.18
CA LEU A 55 -17.96 -1.28 -6.57
C LEU A 55 -17.75 -2.74 -7.01
N GLU A 56 -18.78 -3.57 -6.96
CA GLU A 56 -18.65 -4.99 -7.27
C GLU A 56 -18.19 -5.25 -8.71
N PRO A 57 -18.80 -4.70 -9.77
CA PRO A 57 -18.29 -4.84 -11.14
C PRO A 57 -16.86 -4.30 -11.30
N THR A 58 -16.52 -3.22 -10.59
CA THR A 58 -15.17 -2.66 -10.62
C THR A 58 -14.14 -3.62 -10.03
N LEU A 59 -14.44 -4.25 -8.91
CA LEU A 59 -13.56 -5.25 -8.30
C LEU A 59 -13.42 -6.49 -9.19
N GLN A 60 -14.50 -6.97 -9.80
CA GLN A 60 -14.46 -8.10 -10.73
C GLN A 60 -13.59 -7.81 -11.96
N GLU A 61 -13.72 -6.62 -12.53
CA GLU A 61 -12.88 -6.18 -13.65
C GLU A 61 -11.41 -6.05 -13.24
N ALA A 62 -11.13 -5.50 -12.04
CA ALA A 62 -9.77 -5.42 -11.50
C ALA A 62 -9.13 -6.80 -11.32
N ILE A 63 -9.87 -7.76 -10.77
CA ILE A 63 -9.44 -9.15 -10.60
C ILE A 63 -9.16 -9.80 -11.96
N SER A 64 -10.05 -9.62 -12.94
CA SER A 64 -9.90 -10.16 -14.28
C SER A 64 -8.64 -9.64 -14.98
N ARG A 65 -8.38 -8.33 -14.88
CA ARG A 65 -7.17 -7.70 -15.44
C ARG A 65 -5.90 -8.16 -14.73
N ALA A 66 -5.94 -8.25 -13.40
CA ALA A 66 -4.82 -8.77 -12.63
C ALA A 66 -4.51 -10.23 -13.02
N LYS A 67 -5.54 -11.07 -13.20
CA LYS A 67 -5.40 -12.45 -13.65
C LYS A 67 -4.71 -12.53 -15.00
N ALA A 68 -5.15 -11.75 -15.99
CA ALA A 68 -4.56 -11.73 -17.32
C ALA A 68 -3.07 -11.36 -17.28
N GLN A 69 -2.68 -10.36 -16.48
CA GLN A 69 -1.29 -9.97 -16.32
C GLN A 69 -0.44 -11.04 -15.60
N ILE A 70 -1.02 -11.73 -14.62
CA ILE A 70 -0.36 -12.84 -13.93
C ILE A 70 -0.15 -14.01 -14.87
N GLU A 71 -1.15 -14.36 -15.67
CA GLU A 71 -1.06 -15.44 -16.66
C GLU A 71 0.01 -15.17 -17.72
N GLU A 72 0.17 -13.91 -18.14
CA GLU A 72 1.23 -13.52 -19.08
C GLU A 72 2.62 -13.63 -18.47
N LYS A 73 2.80 -13.19 -17.21
CA LYS A 73 4.12 -13.12 -16.56
C LYS A 73 4.55 -14.41 -15.88
N ASN A 74 3.60 -15.17 -15.35
CA ASN A 74 3.85 -16.41 -14.62
C ASN A 74 2.76 -17.47 -14.90
N PRO A 75 2.77 -18.08 -16.11
CA PRO A 75 1.76 -19.06 -16.51
C PRO A 75 1.73 -20.31 -15.64
N GLU A 76 2.80 -20.62 -14.92
CA GLU A 76 2.92 -21.82 -14.07
C GLU A 76 2.49 -21.59 -12.61
N LEU A 77 1.97 -20.40 -12.27
CA LEU A 77 1.51 -20.12 -10.92
C LEU A 77 0.29 -21.00 -10.57
N GLU A 78 0.38 -21.81 -9.52
CA GLU A 78 -0.65 -22.79 -9.14
C GLU A 78 -1.94 -22.14 -8.63
N ASN A 79 -1.83 -21.06 -7.83
CA ASN A 79 -2.97 -20.39 -7.15
C ASN A 79 -3.35 -19.05 -7.79
N LYS A 80 -3.39 -18.99 -9.11
CA LYS A 80 -3.64 -17.77 -9.89
C LYS A 80 -4.90 -17.02 -9.48
N GLU A 81 -5.99 -17.73 -9.19
CA GLU A 81 -7.28 -17.13 -8.82
C GLU A 81 -7.16 -16.35 -7.49
N GLU A 82 -6.54 -16.96 -6.50
CA GLU A 82 -6.34 -16.34 -5.19
C GLU A 82 -5.42 -15.11 -5.31
N VAL A 83 -4.32 -15.26 -6.05
CA VAL A 83 -3.37 -14.15 -6.27
C VAL A 83 -4.02 -13.04 -7.08
N ALA A 84 -4.77 -13.36 -8.14
CA ALA A 84 -5.50 -12.39 -8.93
C ALA A 84 -6.53 -11.60 -8.09
N HIS A 85 -7.22 -12.29 -7.19
CA HIS A 85 -8.14 -11.64 -6.24
C HIS A 85 -7.38 -10.68 -5.31
N ALA A 86 -6.29 -11.15 -4.68
CA ALA A 86 -5.48 -10.34 -3.77
C ALA A 86 -4.89 -9.10 -4.49
N VAL A 87 -4.44 -9.27 -5.73
CA VAL A 87 -3.86 -8.18 -6.54
C VAL A 87 -4.94 -7.22 -7.04
N GLY A 88 -6.03 -7.71 -7.61
CA GLY A 88 -7.09 -6.87 -8.16
C GLY A 88 -7.81 -6.04 -7.09
N VAL A 89 -8.22 -6.66 -5.99
CA VAL A 89 -8.83 -5.96 -4.85
C VAL A 89 -7.81 -5.03 -4.19
N GLY A 90 -6.57 -5.50 -4.03
CA GLY A 90 -5.47 -4.71 -3.48
C GLY A 90 -5.16 -3.47 -4.30
N ALA A 91 -5.20 -3.56 -5.63
CA ALA A 91 -4.98 -2.44 -6.54
C ALA A 91 -5.97 -1.29 -6.32
N VAL A 92 -7.26 -1.61 -6.21
CA VAL A 92 -8.32 -0.61 -5.99
C VAL A 92 -8.18 0.02 -4.61
N LYS A 93 -8.03 -0.79 -3.54
CA LYS A 93 -7.84 -0.29 -2.17
C LYS A 93 -6.60 0.61 -2.05
N PHE A 94 -5.49 0.14 -2.59
CA PHE A 94 -4.23 0.88 -2.50
C PHE A 94 -4.30 2.21 -3.23
N TYR A 95 -4.91 2.25 -4.40
CA TYR A 95 -5.04 3.47 -5.20
C TYR A 95 -5.89 4.52 -4.50
N ASP A 96 -7.00 4.11 -3.88
CA ASP A 96 -7.84 4.99 -3.08
C ASP A 96 -7.06 5.56 -1.89
N LEU A 97 -6.35 4.70 -1.15
CA LEU A 97 -5.64 5.08 0.07
C LEU A 97 -4.31 5.82 -0.18
N LYS A 98 -3.67 5.70 -1.36
CA LYS A 98 -2.42 6.41 -1.64
C LYS A 98 -2.60 7.91 -1.87
N THR A 99 -3.78 8.32 -2.25
CA THR A 99 -4.13 9.73 -2.44
C THR A 99 -4.43 10.36 -1.09
N ASP A 100 -3.90 11.56 -0.82
CA ASP A 100 -4.33 12.31 0.36
C ASP A 100 -5.86 12.41 0.32
N ARG A 101 -6.51 11.93 1.37
CA ARG A 101 -7.98 11.80 1.44
C ARG A 101 -8.76 13.07 1.14
N ARG A 102 -8.15 14.24 1.36
CA ARG A 102 -8.76 15.55 1.07
C ARG A 102 -8.76 15.91 -0.40
N ASN A 103 -7.86 15.28 -1.16
CA ASN A 103 -7.79 15.46 -2.59
C ASN A 103 -8.74 14.45 -3.26
N GLY A 104 -9.50 14.93 -4.24
CA GLY A 104 -10.21 14.03 -5.15
C GLY A 104 -9.25 13.40 -6.15
N TYR A 105 -9.68 12.32 -6.77
CA TYR A 105 -8.93 11.72 -7.89
C TYR A 105 -9.87 11.28 -9.00
N ASP A 106 -9.32 11.16 -10.22
CA ASP A 106 -10.06 10.62 -11.35
C ASP A 106 -9.89 9.09 -11.40
N PHE A 107 -10.99 8.38 -11.52
CA PHE A 107 -10.99 6.94 -11.51
C PHE A 107 -10.44 6.37 -12.81
N ASP A 108 -9.33 5.66 -12.74
CA ASP A 108 -8.67 4.98 -13.84
C ASP A 108 -8.26 3.56 -13.44
N LEU A 109 -9.09 2.59 -13.81
CA LEU A 109 -8.87 1.20 -13.43
C LEU A 109 -7.61 0.61 -14.08
N GLU A 110 -7.25 1.03 -15.28
CA GLU A 110 -6.06 0.56 -15.98
C GLU A 110 -4.80 0.99 -15.23
N ALA A 111 -4.74 2.26 -14.81
CA ALA A 111 -3.65 2.76 -13.98
C ALA A 111 -3.58 2.08 -12.62
N MET A 112 -4.74 1.73 -12.02
CA MET A 112 -4.80 1.07 -10.70
C MET A 112 -4.16 -0.32 -10.70
N VAL A 113 -4.43 -1.14 -11.70
CA VAL A 113 -3.97 -2.54 -11.79
C VAL A 113 -2.58 -2.68 -12.41
N SER A 114 -1.94 -1.61 -12.82
CA SER A 114 -0.60 -1.63 -13.39
C SER A 114 0.44 -2.15 -12.40
N PHE A 115 1.35 -3.02 -12.86
CA PHE A 115 2.52 -3.46 -12.11
C PHE A 115 3.69 -2.47 -12.14
N GLU A 116 3.49 -1.33 -12.78
CA GLU A 116 4.47 -0.24 -12.87
C GLU A 116 3.94 1.03 -12.20
N GLY A 117 4.85 1.90 -11.80
CA GLY A 117 4.50 3.16 -11.17
C GLY A 117 4.15 3.02 -9.68
N GLU A 118 3.32 3.93 -9.18
CA GLU A 118 2.97 4.03 -7.76
C GLU A 118 1.68 3.27 -7.47
N THR A 119 1.69 1.94 -7.57
CA THR A 119 0.50 1.09 -7.49
C THR A 119 0.62 0.03 -6.39
N GLY A 120 -0.51 -0.52 -5.96
CA GLY A 120 -0.56 -1.68 -5.06
C GLY A 120 0.16 -2.89 -5.64
N PRO A 121 -0.16 -3.31 -6.88
CA PRO A 121 0.53 -4.40 -7.56
C PRO A 121 2.05 -4.24 -7.65
N TYR A 122 2.56 -3.02 -7.84
CA TYR A 122 4.00 -2.75 -7.81
C TYR A 122 4.63 -3.11 -6.45
N VAL A 123 3.99 -2.70 -5.35
CA VAL A 123 4.48 -3.00 -3.99
C VAL A 123 4.36 -4.50 -3.67
N GLN A 124 3.24 -5.12 -4.04
CA GLN A 124 3.02 -6.56 -3.88
C GLN A 124 4.07 -7.37 -4.67
N TYR A 125 4.38 -6.95 -5.90
CA TYR A 125 5.40 -7.61 -6.71
C TYR A 125 6.81 -7.47 -6.13
N ALA A 126 7.16 -6.31 -5.56
CA ALA A 126 8.42 -6.15 -4.84
C ALA A 126 8.52 -7.11 -3.65
N TYR A 127 7.44 -7.26 -2.87
CA TYR A 127 7.36 -8.22 -1.78
C TYR A 127 7.52 -9.67 -2.28
N ALA A 128 6.77 -10.09 -3.30
CA ALA A 128 6.86 -11.45 -3.87
C ALA A 128 8.27 -11.76 -4.42
N ARG A 129 8.93 -10.78 -5.03
CA ARG A 129 10.32 -10.88 -5.48
C ARG A 129 11.26 -11.17 -4.31
N ILE A 130 11.13 -10.44 -3.20
CA ILE A 130 11.93 -10.68 -2.00
C ILE A 130 11.69 -12.09 -1.47
N GLN A 131 10.44 -12.51 -1.38
CA GLN A 131 10.10 -13.87 -0.94
C GLN A 131 10.73 -14.95 -1.83
N SER A 132 10.78 -14.72 -3.15
CA SER A 132 11.48 -15.62 -4.07
C SER A 132 12.98 -15.71 -3.82
N ILE A 133 13.64 -14.58 -3.51
CA ILE A 133 15.07 -14.52 -3.16
C ILE A 133 15.32 -15.31 -1.87
N LEU A 134 14.53 -15.07 -0.83
CA LEU A 134 14.67 -15.73 0.47
C LEU A 134 14.45 -17.25 0.39
N ARG A 135 13.44 -17.69 -0.39
CA ARG A 135 13.22 -19.12 -0.66
C ARG A 135 14.39 -19.76 -1.39
N LYS A 136 14.93 -19.11 -2.42
CA LYS A 136 16.09 -19.64 -3.17
C LYS A 136 17.34 -19.76 -2.30
N ALA A 137 17.49 -18.84 -1.34
CA ALA A 137 18.60 -18.86 -0.38
C ALA A 137 18.38 -19.86 0.77
N ASN A 138 17.17 -20.36 0.95
CA ASN A 138 16.73 -21.07 2.16
C ASN A 138 17.09 -20.29 3.44
N PHE A 139 16.87 -18.97 3.40
CA PHE A 139 17.31 -18.04 4.46
C PHE A 139 16.39 -18.09 5.67
N THR A 140 17.01 -18.19 6.86
CA THR A 140 16.33 -18.01 8.15
C THR A 140 17.04 -16.90 8.91
N PRO A 141 16.32 -15.86 9.38
CA PRO A 141 16.95 -14.77 10.12
C PRO A 141 17.48 -15.23 11.49
N SER A 142 18.62 -14.68 11.89
CA SER A 142 19.18 -14.90 13.22
C SER A 142 19.36 -13.58 13.96
N THR A 143 18.96 -13.55 15.23
CA THR A 143 19.18 -12.39 16.12
C THR A 143 20.61 -12.32 16.66
N ASP A 144 21.34 -13.42 16.61
CA ASP A 144 22.70 -13.53 17.16
C ASP A 144 23.78 -13.24 16.12
N ALA A 145 23.39 -13.05 14.85
CA ALA A 145 24.33 -12.75 13.78
C ALA A 145 24.69 -11.26 13.74
N THR A 146 25.96 -10.99 13.44
CA THR A 146 26.41 -9.62 13.16
C THR A 146 26.30 -9.37 11.66
N TYR A 147 25.54 -8.34 11.29
CA TYR A 147 25.32 -7.94 9.90
C TYR A 147 26.15 -6.71 9.58
N SER A 148 26.75 -6.68 8.39
CA SER A 148 27.54 -5.55 7.88
C SER A 148 27.28 -5.36 6.41
N LEU A 149 26.97 -4.12 6.02
CA LEU A 149 26.75 -3.69 4.65
C LEU A 149 27.50 -2.38 4.43
N SER A 150 28.16 -2.27 3.28
CA SER A 150 29.02 -1.13 2.96
C SER A 150 28.51 -0.26 1.81
N ASP A 151 27.51 -0.74 1.07
CA ASP A 151 26.98 -0.06 -0.11
C ASP A 151 25.96 1.05 0.25
N PRO A 152 25.91 2.16 -0.54
CA PRO A 152 25.00 3.27 -0.29
C PRO A 152 23.52 2.92 -0.41
N GLU A 153 23.18 1.99 -1.31
CA GLU A 153 21.81 1.58 -1.57
C GLU A 153 21.22 0.83 -0.38
N SER A 154 22.00 -0.02 0.30
CA SER A 154 21.57 -0.69 1.53
C SER A 154 21.25 0.32 2.64
N TRP A 155 22.04 1.40 2.72
CA TRP A 155 21.82 2.45 3.71
C TRP A 155 20.52 3.23 3.49
N GLU A 156 20.11 3.43 2.23
CA GLU A 156 18.79 4.02 1.90
C GLU A 156 17.65 3.18 2.48
N ILE A 157 17.72 1.84 2.31
CA ILE A 157 16.71 0.92 2.85
C ILE A 157 16.72 0.93 4.39
N ILE A 158 17.90 0.88 5.02
CA ILE A 158 18.04 0.87 6.49
C ILE A 158 17.36 2.12 7.10
N LYS A 159 17.58 3.30 6.52
CA LYS A 159 16.93 4.54 6.98
C LYS A 159 15.39 4.46 6.87
N LEU A 160 14.89 3.92 5.77
CA LEU A 160 13.45 3.73 5.61
C LEU A 160 12.89 2.76 6.64
N LEU A 161 13.57 1.61 6.88
CA LEU A 161 13.13 0.64 7.90
C LEU A 161 13.06 1.26 9.29
N GLN A 162 14.05 2.08 9.69
CA GLN A 162 14.05 2.80 10.96
C GLN A 162 12.89 3.80 11.07
N ASP A 163 12.46 4.38 9.96
CA ASP A 163 11.43 5.41 9.93
C ASP A 163 9.99 4.86 10.03
N PHE A 164 9.79 3.57 9.84
CA PHE A 164 8.45 2.96 9.73
C PHE A 164 7.55 3.29 10.90
N SER A 165 8.03 3.13 12.14
CA SER A 165 7.23 3.40 13.34
C SER A 165 6.78 4.86 13.43
N ARG A 166 7.64 5.81 13.00
CA ARG A 166 7.31 7.23 12.95
C ARG A 166 6.24 7.52 11.90
N VAL A 167 6.33 6.86 10.73
CA VAL A 167 5.33 6.99 9.67
C VAL A 167 3.96 6.49 10.14
N VAL A 168 3.91 5.31 10.77
CA VAL A 168 2.65 4.75 11.30
C VAL A 168 2.03 5.67 12.34
N LYS A 169 2.83 6.15 13.31
CA LYS A 169 2.36 7.11 14.31
C LYS A 169 1.77 8.36 13.67
N ARG A 170 2.49 8.97 12.73
CA ARG A 170 2.06 10.17 12.02
C ARG A 170 0.79 9.93 11.19
N ALA A 171 0.67 8.78 10.53
CA ALA A 171 -0.53 8.41 9.78
C ALA A 171 -1.75 8.31 10.70
N ALA A 172 -1.59 7.67 11.86
CA ALA A 172 -2.66 7.55 12.87
C ALA A 172 -3.08 8.92 13.43
N GLU A 173 -2.12 9.76 13.83
CA GLU A 173 -2.38 11.10 14.38
C GLU A 173 -3.11 12.01 13.39
N ASN A 174 -2.83 11.86 12.09
CA ASN A 174 -3.45 12.68 11.03
C ASN A 174 -4.66 12.02 10.37
N TYR A 175 -5.00 10.78 10.75
CA TYR A 175 -6.02 9.98 10.03
C TYR A 175 -5.74 9.91 8.53
N ASP A 176 -4.47 9.73 8.16
CA ASP A 176 -3.97 9.82 6.78
C ASP A 176 -3.24 8.54 6.35
N PRO A 177 -3.96 7.56 5.77
CA PRO A 177 -3.37 6.33 5.29
C PRO A 177 -2.41 6.53 4.10
N SER A 178 -2.50 7.67 3.40
CA SER A 178 -1.63 7.95 2.25
C SER A 178 -0.16 8.02 2.63
N LEU A 179 0.16 8.35 3.89
CA LEU A 179 1.53 8.33 4.40
C LEU A 179 2.11 6.92 4.42
N ILE A 180 1.29 5.91 4.76
CA ILE A 180 1.72 4.50 4.76
C ILE A 180 1.87 4.01 3.31
N ALA A 181 0.93 4.35 2.42
CA ALA A 181 1.00 3.96 1.02
C ALA A 181 2.26 4.54 0.32
N LYS A 182 2.52 5.83 0.51
CA LYS A 182 3.73 6.49 -0.01
C LYS A 182 5.02 5.88 0.55
N TYR A 183 5.02 5.56 1.85
CA TYR A 183 6.15 4.89 2.48
C TYR A 183 6.40 3.51 1.85
N ALA A 184 5.35 2.70 1.65
CA ALA A 184 5.47 1.38 1.03
C ALA A 184 6.02 1.46 -0.41
N ILE A 185 5.56 2.45 -1.19
CA ILE A 185 6.10 2.73 -2.53
C ILE A 185 7.60 3.07 -2.45
N ASN A 186 7.99 4.00 -1.57
CA ASN A 186 9.38 4.42 -1.43
C ASN A 186 10.29 3.25 -1.01
N LEU A 187 9.83 2.41 -0.08
CA LEU A 187 10.57 1.23 0.35
C LEU A 187 10.71 0.20 -0.77
N ALA A 188 9.63 -0.05 -1.54
CA ALA A 188 9.66 -0.93 -2.69
C ALA A 188 10.59 -0.42 -3.80
N GLN A 189 10.58 0.89 -4.06
CA GLN A 189 11.49 1.54 -5.03
C GLN A 189 12.95 1.44 -4.59
N ALA A 190 13.24 1.73 -3.32
CA ALA A 190 14.59 1.59 -2.77
C ALA A 190 15.11 0.15 -2.87
N PHE A 191 14.25 -0.83 -2.54
CA PHE A 191 14.62 -2.24 -2.70
C PHE A 191 14.82 -2.63 -4.17
N ASN A 192 13.96 -2.21 -5.08
CA ASN A 192 14.11 -2.52 -6.51
C ASN A 192 15.40 -1.91 -7.08
N LYS A 193 15.77 -0.70 -6.67
CA LYS A 193 17.06 -0.07 -7.01
C LYS A 193 18.24 -0.90 -6.47
N TYR A 194 18.18 -1.28 -5.19
CA TYR A 194 19.18 -2.15 -4.56
C TYR A 194 19.34 -3.47 -5.32
N TYR A 195 18.22 -4.15 -5.61
CA TYR A 195 18.20 -5.41 -6.35
C TYR A 195 18.80 -5.31 -7.76
N ALA A 196 18.60 -4.18 -8.43
CA ALA A 196 19.14 -3.96 -9.77
C ALA A 196 20.68 -3.82 -9.80
N HIS A 197 21.28 -3.33 -8.69
CA HIS A 197 22.73 -3.07 -8.61
C HIS A 197 23.47 -4.11 -7.78
N THR A 198 22.77 -4.88 -6.96
CA THR A 198 23.38 -5.82 -6.00
C THR A 198 22.92 -7.25 -6.26
N ARG A 199 23.86 -8.16 -6.50
CA ARG A 199 23.57 -9.59 -6.59
C ARG A 199 23.45 -10.19 -5.20
N ILE A 200 22.22 -10.22 -4.66
CA ILE A 200 21.94 -10.62 -3.27
C ILE A 200 22.35 -12.06 -2.97
N LEU A 201 22.25 -12.95 -3.97
CA LEU A 201 22.53 -14.38 -3.83
C LEU A 201 24.01 -14.77 -4.08
N ASP A 202 24.85 -13.82 -4.51
CA ASP A 202 26.26 -14.11 -4.77
C ASP A 202 26.98 -14.50 -3.47
N GLU A 203 27.84 -15.50 -3.57
CA GLU A 203 28.69 -15.96 -2.47
C GLU A 203 29.72 -14.87 -2.13
N SER A 204 29.48 -14.19 -1.03
CA SER A 204 30.33 -13.09 -0.53
C SER A 204 30.21 -13.00 0.99
N PRO A 205 31.13 -12.36 1.68
CA PRO A 205 31.03 -12.12 3.12
C PRO A 205 29.77 -11.34 3.54
N GLU A 206 29.20 -10.55 2.62
CA GLU A 206 28.00 -9.74 2.88
C GLU A 206 26.69 -10.46 2.55
N ARG A 207 26.72 -11.68 1.99
CA ARG A 207 25.54 -12.44 1.54
C ARG A 207 24.46 -12.52 2.63
N GLU A 208 24.85 -12.94 3.83
CA GLU A 208 23.92 -13.06 4.96
C GLU A 208 23.31 -11.70 5.35
N SER A 209 24.11 -10.64 5.32
CA SER A 209 23.66 -9.27 5.60
C SER A 209 22.66 -8.77 4.54
N ARG A 210 22.90 -9.08 3.26
CA ARG A 210 21.99 -8.74 2.14
C ARG A 210 20.66 -9.49 2.25
N LEU A 211 20.71 -10.75 2.65
CA LEU A 211 19.51 -11.56 2.89
C LEU A 211 18.73 -11.06 4.11
N ALA A 212 19.40 -10.70 5.20
CA ALA A 212 18.77 -10.12 6.39
C ALA A 212 18.11 -8.76 6.09
N LEU A 213 18.75 -7.91 5.28
CA LEU A 213 18.15 -6.65 4.82
C LEU A 213 16.91 -6.90 3.97
N SER A 214 16.99 -7.86 3.04
CA SER A 214 15.86 -8.26 2.19
C SER A 214 14.70 -8.79 3.05
N TYR A 215 14.97 -9.66 4.02
CA TYR A 215 13.97 -10.17 4.94
C TYR A 215 13.29 -9.05 5.74
N SER A 216 14.07 -8.14 6.33
CA SER A 216 13.54 -7.00 7.07
C SER A 216 12.67 -6.09 6.20
N THR A 217 13.08 -5.89 4.94
CA THR A 217 12.27 -5.16 3.95
C THR A 217 10.94 -5.86 3.67
N ALA A 218 10.95 -7.19 3.50
CA ALA A 218 9.72 -7.95 3.28
C ALA A 218 8.76 -7.86 4.47
N VAL A 219 9.26 -7.97 5.69
CA VAL A 219 8.46 -7.84 6.93
C VAL A 219 7.75 -6.49 6.97
N VAL A 220 8.48 -5.41 6.71
CA VAL A 220 7.92 -4.05 6.76
C VAL A 220 6.97 -3.76 5.59
N LEU A 221 7.26 -4.24 4.36
CA LEU A 221 6.33 -4.12 3.23
C LEU A 221 5.02 -4.87 3.50
N LYS A 222 5.10 -6.10 4.02
CA LYS A 222 3.91 -6.89 4.38
C LYS A 222 3.06 -6.18 5.42
N GLU A 223 3.70 -5.62 6.45
CA GLU A 223 2.99 -4.88 7.50
C GLU A 223 2.39 -3.58 6.98
N ALA A 224 3.08 -2.84 6.13
CA ALA A 224 2.54 -1.63 5.51
C ALA A 224 1.30 -1.95 4.64
N LEU A 225 1.36 -3.01 3.82
CA LEU A 225 0.21 -3.49 3.05
C LEU A 225 -0.94 -3.93 3.97
N ARG A 226 -0.65 -4.69 5.04
CA ARG A 226 -1.65 -5.11 6.02
C ARG A 226 -2.40 -3.92 6.65
N LEU A 227 -1.67 -2.85 7.01
CA LEU A 227 -2.27 -1.63 7.57
C LEU A 227 -3.20 -0.93 6.58
N LEU A 228 -2.98 -1.10 5.28
CA LEU A 228 -3.85 -0.61 4.21
C LEU A 228 -4.98 -1.60 3.84
N GLY A 229 -5.07 -2.75 4.51
CA GLY A 229 -6.03 -3.79 4.17
C GLY A 229 -5.77 -4.45 2.82
N VAL A 230 -4.50 -4.47 2.38
CA VAL A 230 -4.05 -5.08 1.13
C VAL A 230 -3.27 -6.35 1.44
N ASP A 231 -3.65 -7.44 0.79
CA ASP A 231 -2.95 -8.73 0.94
C ASP A 231 -1.59 -8.70 0.24
N ALA A 232 -0.64 -9.46 0.79
CA ALA A 232 0.73 -9.55 0.28
C ALA A 232 1.03 -11.00 -0.17
N PRO A 233 0.74 -11.37 -1.44
CA PRO A 233 1.01 -12.71 -1.93
C PRO A 233 2.52 -12.98 -2.02
N GLU A 234 2.94 -14.17 -1.60
CA GLU A 234 4.36 -14.55 -1.60
C GLU A 234 4.87 -14.98 -2.98
N LYS A 235 3.97 -15.28 -3.89
CA LYS A 235 4.24 -15.61 -5.30
C LYS A 235 3.28 -14.84 -6.19
N MET A 236 3.79 -14.33 -7.28
CA MET A 236 3.01 -13.64 -8.30
C MET A 236 3.51 -14.02 -9.69
#